data_e9703b0d581a00de6c26ca629805cb1f
#
_entry.id   e9703b0d581a00de6c26ca629805cb1f
#
_cell.length_a   1.000
_cell.length_b   1.000
_cell.length_c   1.000
_cell.angle_alpha   90.00
_cell.angle_beta   90.00
_cell.angle_gamma   90.00
#
_symmetry.space_group_name_H-M   'P 1'
#
loop_
_entity.id
_entity.type
_entity.pdbx_description
1 polymer ?
#
loop_
_entity_poly.entity_id
_entity_poly.type
_entity_poly.pdbx_seq_one_letter_code
_entity_poly.pdbx_strand_id
1 'polypeptide(L)'
;MMKIFSAVICAAALLLAGCGGDDAENQALEEMPTRVKAIKVLTTNAPLTLSYSGQVVDRDEMTVQSKVSGSVVEKYVQGGQDVVAGQMLFKIDDRQYKSAILEAEANLAKSQTALAKERVDLQRNEELWKENAISEQTLANQRATVKSQEAEVAANEAILQKAKDDLADTIVYAPMSGRLGIDDVPLGTLANAGSTALATIGLVDPVYVQFAVSEQEYLRIARGGQTSDTSYQPNFKIMLTLADGSRYPYLGEFAEYDRTLGNETGTLTIRTIFKNPDGLLVPGMYARVEIEGLKISNAMLVPERALQQLLGETLVIVAQKDNTSAVKKITLGEKIGSYYIVKSGLKPDDMIIVEGLTMLREGMPLEVTQVTAKDMGFSFTPSEKIFDVEKNAG
;
A
#
# COMPACT_ATOMS: atom_id res chain seq x y z
N MET A 1 0.22 -48.89 -87.00
CA MET A 1 0.22 -49.05 -85.49
C MET A 1 -1.17 -48.81 -84.97
N MET A 2 -2.05 -49.73 -85.24
CA MET A 2 -3.49 -49.56 -84.88
C MET A 2 -4.20 -50.92 -84.98
N LYS A 3 -3.80 -51.89 -84.17
CA LYS A 3 -4.44 -53.21 -84.11
C LYS A 3 -4.11 -54.03 -82.83
N ILE A 4 -3.70 -53.40 -81.73
CA ILE A 4 -3.39 -54.10 -80.46
C ILE A 4 -4.24 -53.55 -79.29
N PHE A 5 -5.21 -52.71 -79.51
CA PHE A 5 -6.00 -52.06 -78.41
C PHE A 5 -7.41 -52.63 -78.25
N SER A 6 -7.76 -53.74 -78.98
CA SER A 6 -9.17 -54.24 -78.98
C SER A 6 -9.37 -55.59 -78.25
N ALA A 7 -8.30 -56.16 -77.64
CA ALA A 7 -8.37 -57.48 -76.99
C ALA A 7 -8.37 -57.50 -75.49
N VAL A 8 -8.22 -56.32 -74.83
CA VAL A 8 -8.14 -56.21 -73.34
C VAL A 8 -9.45 -55.80 -72.69
N ILE A 9 -10.44 -55.28 -73.48
CA ILE A 9 -11.74 -54.82 -72.94
C ILE A 9 -12.80 -55.91 -72.78
N CYS A 10 -12.64 -57.09 -73.34
CA CYS A 10 -13.60 -58.18 -73.16
C CYS A 10 -13.38 -59.16 -72.01
N ALA A 11 -12.22 -59.06 -71.28
CA ALA A 11 -11.93 -59.95 -70.16
C ALA A 11 -12.28 -59.33 -68.78
N ALA A 12 -12.68 -58.04 -68.72
CA ALA A 12 -13.05 -57.37 -67.46
C ALA A 12 -14.55 -57.30 -67.17
N ALA A 13 -15.40 -57.83 -68.03
CA ALA A 13 -16.89 -57.77 -67.91
C ALA A 13 -17.59 -59.01 -67.35
N LEU A 14 -16.82 -60.01 -66.86
CA LEU A 14 -17.43 -61.31 -66.42
C LEU A 14 -17.19 -61.66 -64.93
N LEU A 15 -16.77 -60.65 -64.05
CA LEU A 15 -16.60 -60.85 -62.63
C LEU A 15 -17.47 -59.92 -61.73
N LEU A 16 -18.56 -59.39 -62.25
CA LEU A 16 -19.52 -58.55 -61.53
C LEU A 16 -20.94 -59.10 -61.47
N ALA A 17 -21.09 -60.39 -61.37
CA ALA A 17 -22.39 -61.00 -61.12
C ALA A 17 -22.24 -62.08 -60.06
N GLY A 18 -22.34 -61.68 -58.80
CA GLY A 18 -22.40 -62.67 -57.71
C GLY A 18 -22.21 -62.02 -56.38
N CYS A 19 -23.24 -61.54 -55.76
CA CYS A 19 -23.76 -61.82 -54.42
C CYS A 19 -24.69 -60.66 -54.00
N GLY A 20 -25.96 -61.01 -54.02
CA GLY A 20 -26.95 -60.25 -53.32
C GLY A 20 -26.94 -60.62 -51.83
N GLY A 21 -27.38 -59.69 -51.04
CA GLY A 21 -27.95 -59.96 -49.73
C GLY A 21 -26.91 -60.19 -48.64
N ASP A 22 -26.70 -59.17 -47.85
CA ASP A 22 -26.67 -59.27 -46.40
C ASP A 22 -26.92 -57.90 -45.87
N ASP A 23 -27.98 -57.69 -45.17
CA ASP A 23 -28.25 -56.62 -44.25
C ASP A 23 -27.13 -56.66 -43.23
N ALA A 24 -26.03 -55.91 -43.53
CA ALA A 24 -25.06 -55.59 -42.49
C ALA A 24 -25.79 -54.65 -41.54
N GLU A 25 -26.45 -55.22 -40.55
CA GLU A 25 -26.75 -54.62 -39.29
C GLU A 25 -25.61 -53.66 -38.91
N ASN A 26 -25.91 -52.40 -38.95
CA ASN A 26 -25.06 -51.36 -38.39
C ASN A 26 -25.05 -51.62 -36.87
N GLN A 27 -24.29 -52.65 -36.43
CA GLN A 27 -23.95 -52.78 -35.04
C GLN A 27 -23.11 -51.56 -34.68
N ALA A 28 -23.79 -50.54 -34.17
CA ALA A 28 -23.14 -49.54 -33.35
C ALA A 28 -22.31 -50.33 -32.36
N LEU A 29 -21.00 -50.27 -32.51
CA LEU A 29 -20.06 -50.74 -31.49
C LEU A 29 -20.50 -50.02 -30.21
N GLU A 30 -21.22 -50.74 -29.33
CA GLU A 30 -21.49 -50.26 -27.98
C GLU A 30 -20.11 -49.96 -27.37
N GLU A 31 -19.72 -48.70 -27.37
CA GLU A 31 -18.49 -48.25 -26.72
C GLU A 31 -18.62 -48.69 -25.26
N MET A 32 -17.76 -49.61 -24.85
CA MET A 32 -17.73 -50.07 -23.45
C MET A 32 -17.58 -48.83 -22.54
N PRO A 33 -18.44 -48.69 -21.51
CA PRO A 33 -18.41 -47.53 -20.65
C PRO A 33 -17.04 -47.41 -19.99
N THR A 34 -16.44 -46.21 -20.12
CA THR A 34 -15.15 -45.92 -19.55
C THR A 34 -15.27 -45.74 -18.03
N ARG A 35 -14.48 -46.50 -17.26
CA ARG A 35 -14.45 -46.39 -15.81
C ARG A 35 -13.77 -45.10 -15.38
N VAL A 36 -14.49 -44.27 -14.62
CA VAL A 36 -14.01 -42.99 -14.14
C VAL A 36 -14.36 -42.79 -12.67
N LYS A 37 -13.47 -42.05 -11.97
CA LYS A 37 -13.77 -41.56 -10.63
C LYS A 37 -14.23 -40.11 -10.71
N ALA A 38 -15.38 -39.83 -10.11
CA ALA A 38 -15.94 -38.48 -10.09
C ALA A 38 -16.21 -38.00 -8.65
N ILE A 39 -16.05 -36.70 -8.46
CA ILE A 39 -16.34 -36.01 -7.20
C ILE A 39 -17.40 -34.94 -7.47
N LYS A 40 -18.28 -34.75 -6.51
CA LYS A 40 -19.23 -33.61 -6.57
C LYS A 40 -18.50 -32.31 -6.35
N VAL A 41 -18.88 -31.24 -7.07
CA VAL A 41 -18.36 -29.90 -6.81
C VAL A 41 -18.53 -29.55 -5.34
N LEU A 42 -17.43 -29.20 -4.70
CA LEU A 42 -17.47 -28.82 -3.30
C LEU A 42 -17.81 -27.32 -3.19
N THR A 43 -18.93 -27.05 -2.55
CA THR A 43 -19.35 -25.68 -2.25
C THR A 43 -19.13 -25.43 -0.77
N THR A 44 -18.26 -24.50 -0.43
CA THR A 44 -17.93 -24.16 0.98
C THR A 44 -17.43 -22.72 1.09
N ASN A 45 -17.34 -22.24 2.33
CA ASN A 45 -16.66 -20.97 2.60
C ASN A 45 -15.16 -21.18 2.50
N ALA A 46 -14.58 -20.67 1.43
CA ALA A 46 -13.15 -20.83 1.15
C ALA A 46 -12.34 -19.70 1.80
N PRO A 47 -11.25 -20.01 2.54
CA PRO A 47 -10.36 -18.97 3.03
C PRO A 47 -9.68 -18.27 1.85
N LEU A 48 -9.55 -16.95 1.95
CA LEU A 48 -8.88 -16.11 0.97
C LEU A 48 -7.73 -15.40 1.65
N THR A 49 -6.53 -15.55 1.10
CA THR A 49 -5.35 -14.77 1.48
C THR A 49 -5.00 -13.85 0.31
N LEU A 50 -5.01 -12.56 0.56
CA LEU A 50 -4.58 -11.58 -0.42
C LEU A 50 -3.12 -11.24 -0.17
N SER A 51 -2.34 -11.13 -1.24
CA SER A 51 -0.90 -10.85 -1.16
C SER A 51 -0.55 -9.70 -2.10
N TYR A 52 0.07 -8.65 -1.55
CA TYR A 52 0.45 -7.44 -2.27
C TYR A 52 1.94 -7.15 -2.07
N SER A 53 2.57 -6.60 -3.10
CA SER A 53 3.90 -6.02 -2.94
C SER A 53 3.77 -4.65 -2.30
N GLY A 54 4.39 -4.47 -1.14
CA GLY A 54 4.38 -3.22 -0.39
C GLY A 54 5.77 -2.63 -0.26
N GLN A 55 5.82 -1.36 0.05
CA GLN A 55 7.03 -0.63 0.36
C GLN A 55 6.91 0.01 1.74
N VAL A 56 7.95 -0.13 2.55
CA VAL A 56 8.07 0.57 3.83
C VAL A 56 8.31 2.04 3.56
N VAL A 57 7.55 2.90 4.22
CA VAL A 57 7.70 4.36 4.15
C VAL A 57 7.67 4.95 5.56
N ASP A 58 8.30 6.09 5.73
CA ASP A 58 8.20 6.84 6.98
C ASP A 58 6.73 7.19 7.25
N ARG A 59 6.35 7.11 8.52
CA ARG A 59 5.06 7.65 8.94
C ARG A 59 5.08 9.17 8.90
N ASP A 60 6.08 9.73 9.52
CA ASP A 60 6.30 11.17 9.60
C ASP A 60 7.77 11.43 9.26
N GLU A 61 8.00 12.25 8.26
CA GLU A 61 9.30 12.71 7.85
C GLU A 61 9.29 14.25 7.85
N MET A 62 10.29 14.86 8.45
CA MET A 62 10.38 16.31 8.50
C MET A 62 11.78 16.78 8.11
N THR A 63 11.81 17.68 7.13
CA THR A 63 13.03 18.39 6.74
C THR A 63 13.24 19.58 7.65
N VAL A 64 14.34 19.59 8.39
CA VAL A 64 14.77 20.69 9.24
C VAL A 64 15.48 21.73 8.38
N GLN A 65 14.89 22.91 8.28
CA GLN A 65 15.45 24.04 7.51
C GLN A 65 15.96 25.12 8.43
N SER A 66 16.95 25.87 7.96
CA SER A 66 17.36 27.09 8.66
C SER A 66 16.30 28.17 8.57
N LYS A 67 15.96 28.80 9.70
CA LYS A 67 15.05 29.95 9.74
C LYS A 67 15.78 31.27 9.50
N VAL A 68 17.11 31.29 9.69
CA VAL A 68 17.97 32.47 9.56
C VAL A 68 19.12 32.18 8.59
N SER A 69 19.73 33.23 8.03
CA SER A 69 20.84 33.11 7.08
C SER A 69 22.16 33.23 7.80
N GLY A 70 23.16 32.38 7.45
CA GLY A 70 24.50 32.43 8.03
C GLY A 70 25.24 31.13 7.82
N SER A 71 26.52 31.08 8.15
CA SER A 71 27.31 29.87 8.04
C SER A 71 27.08 28.94 9.23
N VAL A 72 27.03 27.64 9.00
CA VAL A 72 26.96 26.61 10.05
C VAL A 72 28.33 26.58 10.74
N VAL A 73 28.38 26.93 12.01
CA VAL A 73 29.65 27.01 12.78
C VAL A 73 29.84 25.83 13.72
N GLU A 74 28.76 25.24 14.21
CA GLU A 74 28.82 24.07 15.08
C GLU A 74 27.74 23.05 14.66
N LYS A 75 28.10 21.77 14.84
CA LYS A 75 27.21 20.63 14.60
C LYS A 75 27.29 19.74 15.84
N TYR A 76 26.12 19.43 16.43
CA TYR A 76 26.00 18.68 17.68
C TYR A 76 25.58 17.23 17.48
N VAL A 77 25.25 16.82 16.23
CA VAL A 77 24.72 15.52 15.89
C VAL A 77 25.46 14.92 14.70
N GLN A 78 25.32 13.61 14.55
CA GLN A 78 25.87 12.86 13.40
C GLN A 78 24.74 12.26 12.57
N GLY A 79 24.96 12.09 11.27
CA GLY A 79 24.00 11.40 10.40
C GLY A 79 23.72 9.98 10.89
N GLY A 80 22.44 9.56 10.83
CA GLY A 80 21.97 8.27 11.32
C GLY A 80 21.76 8.18 12.83
N GLN A 81 22.04 9.26 13.60
CA GLN A 81 21.83 9.31 15.05
C GLN A 81 20.36 9.48 15.39
N ASP A 82 19.89 8.83 16.46
CA ASP A 82 18.58 9.09 17.04
C ASP A 82 18.60 10.39 17.84
N VAL A 83 17.60 11.24 17.63
CA VAL A 83 17.42 12.53 18.28
C VAL A 83 16.06 12.64 18.95
N VAL A 84 15.99 13.49 19.98
CA VAL A 84 14.72 13.79 20.66
C VAL A 84 14.26 15.21 20.32
N ALA A 85 12.95 15.43 20.33
CA ALA A 85 12.38 16.76 20.10
C ALA A 85 12.99 17.81 21.05
N GLY A 86 13.38 18.97 20.51
CA GLY A 86 14.06 20.02 21.26
C GLY A 86 15.57 19.84 21.44
N GLN A 87 16.17 18.77 20.92
CA GLN A 87 17.63 18.59 20.93
C GLN A 87 18.29 19.56 19.95
N MET A 88 19.41 20.18 20.37
CA MET A 88 20.23 21.05 19.49
C MET A 88 20.90 20.21 18.40
N LEU A 89 20.77 20.66 17.16
CA LEU A 89 21.30 20.00 15.96
C LEU A 89 22.49 20.79 15.39
N PHE A 90 22.29 22.09 15.11
CA PHE A 90 23.26 22.97 14.47
C PHE A 90 23.26 24.34 15.12
N LYS A 91 24.38 25.05 14.97
CA LYS A 91 24.49 26.46 15.31
C LYS A 91 24.97 27.24 14.10
N ILE A 92 24.25 28.31 13.80
CA ILE A 92 24.55 29.27 12.74
C ILE A 92 25.34 30.43 13.37
N ASP A 93 26.22 31.09 12.61
CA ASP A 93 26.98 32.24 13.05
C ASP A 93 26.06 33.35 13.57
N ASP A 94 26.16 33.64 14.85
CA ASP A 94 25.28 34.51 15.59
C ASP A 94 25.78 35.96 15.72
N ARG A 95 27.00 36.28 15.20
CA ARG A 95 27.63 37.57 15.37
C ARG A 95 26.80 38.74 14.83
N GLN A 96 26.25 38.60 13.66
CA GLN A 96 25.40 39.65 13.07
C GLN A 96 24.11 39.86 13.86
N TYR A 97 23.49 38.78 14.39
CA TYR A 97 22.24 38.85 15.17
C TYR A 97 22.49 39.49 16.55
N LYS A 98 23.61 39.21 17.19
CA LYS A 98 24.05 39.92 18.42
C LYS A 98 24.23 41.43 18.19
N SER A 99 24.84 41.80 17.05
CA SER A 99 24.98 43.21 16.70
C SER A 99 23.65 43.89 16.45
N ALA A 100 22.70 43.19 15.78
CA ALA A 100 21.37 43.71 15.55
C ALA A 100 20.57 43.94 16.85
N ILE A 101 20.74 43.07 17.85
CA ILE A 101 20.15 43.28 19.19
C ILE A 101 20.71 44.55 19.83
N LEU A 102 22.02 44.74 19.83
CA LEU A 102 22.65 45.94 20.43
C LEU A 102 22.16 47.23 19.74
N GLU A 103 22.00 47.21 18.42
CA GLU A 103 21.44 48.33 17.67
C GLU A 103 19.95 48.59 18.04
N ALA A 104 19.13 47.55 18.12
CA ALA A 104 17.75 47.69 18.51
C ALA A 104 17.60 48.17 19.97
N GLU A 105 18.42 47.71 20.89
CA GLU A 105 18.45 48.19 22.28
C GLU A 105 18.80 49.66 22.36
N ALA A 106 19.79 50.14 21.59
CA ALA A 106 20.15 51.55 21.54
C ALA A 106 19.00 52.43 20.99
N ASN A 107 18.32 51.97 19.95
CA ASN A 107 17.17 52.68 19.38
C ASN A 107 15.98 52.70 20.35
N LEU A 108 15.73 51.64 21.08
CA LEU A 108 14.68 51.59 22.10
C LEU A 108 15.03 52.56 23.25
N ALA A 109 16.26 52.58 23.76
CA ALA A 109 16.69 53.52 24.81
C ALA A 109 16.54 54.95 24.37
N LYS A 110 16.88 55.27 23.11
CA LYS A 110 16.68 56.60 22.53
C LYS A 110 15.18 57.03 22.53
N SER A 111 14.27 56.18 22.04
CA SER A 111 12.85 56.47 21.99
C SER A 111 12.24 56.56 23.40
N GLN A 112 12.63 55.74 24.35
CA GLN A 112 12.21 55.81 25.75
C GLN A 112 12.62 57.14 26.39
N THR A 113 13.85 57.61 26.12
CA THR A 113 14.35 58.91 26.61
C THR A 113 13.53 60.06 26.01
N ALA A 114 13.22 60.00 24.70
CA ALA A 114 12.35 60.98 24.06
C ALA A 114 10.93 61.00 24.67
N LEU A 115 10.31 59.85 24.88
CA LEU A 115 9.03 59.74 25.55
C LEU A 115 9.06 60.30 26.98
N ALA A 116 10.11 59.99 27.74
CA ALA A 116 10.27 60.52 29.10
C ALA A 116 10.27 62.04 29.11
N LYS A 117 11.03 62.68 28.17
CA LYS A 117 11.03 64.13 27.99
C LYS A 117 9.61 64.68 27.68
N GLU A 118 8.92 64.09 26.68
CA GLU A 118 7.59 64.54 26.28
C GLU A 118 6.55 64.40 27.40
N ARG A 119 6.67 63.37 28.23
CA ARG A 119 5.82 63.19 29.43
C ARG A 119 6.04 64.26 30.47
N VAL A 120 7.27 64.68 30.72
CA VAL A 120 7.57 65.80 31.62
C VAL A 120 6.99 67.09 31.07
N ASP A 121 7.14 67.37 29.76
CA ASP A 121 6.57 68.53 29.11
C ASP A 121 5.01 68.52 29.13
N LEU A 122 4.38 67.31 28.97
CA LEU A 122 2.96 67.17 29.14
C LEU A 122 2.51 67.51 30.56
N GLN A 123 3.16 66.98 31.60
CA GLN A 123 2.85 67.26 32.98
C GLN A 123 2.92 68.79 33.25
N ARG A 124 3.94 69.46 32.78
CA ARG A 124 4.09 70.92 32.91
C ARG A 124 2.95 71.67 32.18
N ASN A 125 2.60 71.27 31.00
CA ASN A 125 1.51 71.86 30.23
C ASN A 125 0.13 71.59 30.89
N GLU A 126 -0.09 70.47 31.55
CA GLU A 126 -1.29 70.20 32.32
C GLU A 126 -1.43 71.08 33.56
N GLU A 127 -0.31 71.45 34.22
CA GLU A 127 -0.27 72.40 35.33
C GLU A 127 -0.60 73.81 34.83
N LEU A 128 0.03 74.33 33.76
CA LEU A 128 -0.20 75.66 33.16
C LEU A 128 -1.61 75.77 32.62
N TRP A 129 -2.19 74.70 32.09
CA TRP A 129 -3.61 74.75 31.64
C TRP A 129 -4.57 74.90 32.82
N LYS A 130 -4.37 74.28 33.95
CA LYS A 130 -5.15 74.48 35.19
C LYS A 130 -5.12 75.86 35.65
N GLU A 131 -4.06 76.63 35.41
CA GLU A 131 -3.87 78.05 35.73
C GLU A 131 -4.35 78.93 34.61
N ASN A 132 -5.00 78.42 33.50
CA ASN A 132 -5.41 79.12 32.30
C ASN A 132 -4.27 79.87 31.57
N ALA A 133 -3.04 79.43 31.72
CA ALA A 133 -1.85 79.99 31.10
C ALA A 133 -1.55 79.53 29.66
N ILE A 134 -2.22 78.48 29.22
CA ILE A 134 -2.09 77.91 27.86
C ILE A 134 -3.47 77.62 27.26
N SER A 135 -3.51 77.45 25.90
CA SER A 135 -4.79 77.14 25.20
C SER A 135 -5.03 75.62 25.29
N GLU A 136 -6.32 75.23 25.20
CA GLU A 136 -6.70 73.84 25.09
C GLU A 136 -6.05 73.14 23.87
N GLN A 137 -5.91 73.81 22.76
CA GLN A 137 -5.19 73.38 21.55
C GLN A 137 -3.76 72.98 21.83
N THR A 138 -3.04 73.76 22.67
CA THR A 138 -1.62 73.51 23.04
C THR A 138 -1.54 72.21 23.85
N LEU A 139 -2.43 72.00 24.82
CA LEU A 139 -2.47 70.78 25.63
C LEU A 139 -2.86 69.58 24.76
N ALA A 140 -3.84 69.69 23.88
CA ALA A 140 -4.25 68.62 22.97
C ALA A 140 -3.10 68.18 22.04
N ASN A 141 -2.34 69.14 21.51
CA ASN A 141 -1.16 68.87 20.69
C ASN A 141 -0.08 68.08 21.47
N GLN A 142 0.21 68.54 22.74
CA GLN A 142 1.19 67.84 23.56
C GLN A 142 0.75 66.38 23.91
N ARG A 143 -0.51 66.18 24.21
CA ARG A 143 -1.08 64.83 24.41
C ARG A 143 -0.93 63.94 23.15
N ALA A 144 -1.17 64.51 21.99
CA ALA A 144 -0.97 63.80 20.72
C ALA A 144 0.51 63.44 20.49
N THR A 145 1.44 64.37 20.85
CA THR A 145 2.91 64.11 20.78
C THR A 145 3.32 62.97 21.68
N VAL A 146 2.87 62.95 22.96
CA VAL A 146 3.18 61.86 23.90
C VAL A 146 2.65 60.53 23.35
N LYS A 147 1.40 60.53 22.83
CA LYS A 147 0.83 59.30 22.23
C LYS A 147 1.62 58.83 21.02
N SER A 148 2.14 59.76 20.20
CA SER A 148 3.04 59.42 19.07
C SER A 148 4.32 58.79 19.54
N GLN A 149 4.96 59.33 20.60
CA GLN A 149 6.19 58.79 21.17
C GLN A 149 5.96 57.46 21.84
N GLU A 150 4.81 57.22 22.48
CA GLU A 150 4.44 55.91 23.01
C GLU A 150 4.36 54.84 21.90
N ALA A 151 3.78 55.20 20.77
CA ALA A 151 3.70 54.30 19.59
C ALA A 151 5.10 54.00 19.02
N GLU A 152 6.02 55.00 19.04
CA GLU A 152 7.40 54.77 18.59
C GLU A 152 8.20 53.89 19.54
N VAL A 153 8.01 53.99 20.84
CA VAL A 153 8.58 53.06 21.82
C VAL A 153 8.09 51.65 21.56
N ALA A 154 6.77 51.45 21.39
CA ALA A 154 6.21 50.17 21.10
C ALA A 154 6.73 49.55 19.79
N ALA A 155 6.95 50.38 18.76
CA ALA A 155 7.55 49.91 17.50
C ALA A 155 9.01 49.45 17.70
N ASN A 156 9.83 50.18 18.46
CA ASN A 156 11.20 49.79 18.76
C ASN A 156 11.29 48.56 19.67
N GLU A 157 10.36 48.38 20.61
CA GLU A 157 10.25 47.15 21.40
C GLU A 157 9.97 45.94 20.50
N ALA A 158 9.09 46.08 19.51
CA ALA A 158 8.81 45.01 18.55
C ALA A 158 10.03 44.66 17.67
N ILE A 159 10.81 45.70 17.27
CA ILE A 159 12.08 45.50 16.52
C ILE A 159 13.08 44.74 17.37
N LEU A 160 13.25 45.13 18.65
CA LEU A 160 14.14 44.43 19.57
C LEU A 160 13.72 42.98 19.79
N GLN A 161 12.41 42.72 19.95
CA GLN A 161 11.89 41.36 20.10
C GLN A 161 12.21 40.50 18.86
N LYS A 162 11.97 41.04 17.67
CA LYS A 162 12.33 40.38 16.42
C LYS A 162 13.81 40.03 16.35
N ALA A 163 14.70 40.95 16.71
CA ALA A 163 16.15 40.70 16.72
C ALA A 163 16.53 39.57 17.71
N LYS A 164 15.86 39.49 18.86
CA LYS A 164 16.02 38.41 19.83
C LYS A 164 15.53 37.07 19.29
N ASP A 165 14.41 37.05 18.61
CA ASP A 165 13.86 35.83 17.98
C ASP A 165 14.80 35.33 16.87
N ASP A 166 15.31 36.24 16.03
CA ASP A 166 16.28 35.92 14.98
C ASP A 166 17.58 35.35 15.57
N LEU A 167 18.05 35.85 16.73
CA LEU A 167 19.19 35.29 17.45
C LEU A 167 18.86 33.88 18.02
N ALA A 168 17.71 33.70 18.59
CA ALA A 168 17.28 32.39 19.09
C ALA A 168 17.20 31.34 17.95
N ASP A 169 16.75 31.73 16.78
CA ASP A 169 16.67 30.87 15.58
C ASP A 169 18.06 30.56 14.96
N THR A 170 19.16 31.14 15.45
CA THR A 170 20.52 30.70 15.09
C THR A 170 20.87 29.33 15.64
N ILE A 171 20.18 28.87 16.67
CA ILE A 171 20.29 27.49 17.18
C ILE A 171 19.16 26.68 16.60
N VAL A 172 19.52 25.71 15.79
CA VAL A 172 18.55 24.83 15.12
C VAL A 172 18.28 23.62 16.00
N TYR A 173 17.02 23.43 16.36
CA TYR A 173 16.56 22.33 17.19
C TYR A 173 15.78 21.28 16.38
N ALA A 174 15.77 20.03 16.87
CA ALA A 174 14.95 18.97 16.33
C ALA A 174 13.45 19.27 16.59
N PRO A 175 12.62 19.35 15.57
CA PRO A 175 11.18 19.62 15.74
C PRO A 175 10.42 18.39 16.26
N MET A 176 10.95 17.19 16.04
CA MET A 176 10.39 15.91 16.47
C MET A 176 11.49 14.93 16.87
N SER A 177 11.10 13.88 17.60
CA SER A 177 12.00 12.76 17.88
C SER A 177 12.01 11.81 16.68
N GLY A 178 13.18 11.22 16.38
CA GLY A 178 13.35 10.31 15.26
C GLY A 178 14.82 10.07 14.93
N ARG A 179 15.08 9.47 13.80
CA ARG A 179 16.43 9.22 13.28
C ARG A 179 16.79 10.25 12.23
N LEU A 180 17.98 10.84 12.37
CA LEU A 180 18.54 11.75 11.37
C LEU A 180 18.92 10.99 10.09
N GLY A 181 18.63 11.59 8.95
CA GLY A 181 19.20 11.19 7.67
C GLY A 181 20.72 11.26 7.68
N ILE A 182 21.36 10.55 6.77
CA ILE A 182 22.81 10.52 6.64
C ILE A 182 23.38 11.71 5.85
N ASP A 183 22.50 12.57 5.32
CA ASP A 183 22.91 13.79 4.62
C ASP A 183 23.69 14.68 5.59
N ASP A 184 24.96 14.86 5.28
CA ASP A 184 25.87 15.61 6.13
C ASP A 184 26.03 17.04 5.59
N VAL A 185 25.62 18.01 6.40
CA VAL A 185 25.89 19.42 6.13
C VAL A 185 27.28 19.78 6.72
N PRO A 186 28.28 20.06 5.87
CA PRO A 186 29.60 20.40 6.35
C PRO A 186 29.61 21.71 7.15
N LEU A 187 30.50 21.81 8.14
CA LEU A 187 30.79 23.08 8.80
C LEU A 187 31.25 24.13 7.78
N GLY A 188 30.78 25.35 7.93
CA GLY A 188 31.06 26.45 6.98
C GLY A 188 30.02 26.53 5.83
N THR A 189 29.11 25.60 5.71
CA THR A 189 28.00 25.68 4.71
C THR A 189 27.18 26.94 4.97
N LEU A 190 26.95 27.73 3.93
CA LEU A 190 26.05 28.89 4.01
C LEU A 190 24.59 28.43 3.96
N ALA A 191 23.91 28.61 5.07
CA ALA A 191 22.46 28.38 5.16
C ALA A 191 21.69 29.65 4.77
N ASN A 192 20.68 29.52 3.94
CA ASN A 192 19.75 30.57 3.59
C ASN A 192 18.42 30.32 4.27
N ALA A 193 17.83 31.35 4.86
CA ALA A 193 16.57 31.28 5.58
C ALA A 193 15.46 30.67 4.71
N GLY A 194 14.77 29.65 5.22
CA GLY A 194 13.62 29.01 4.60
C GLY A 194 13.89 28.19 3.35
N SER A 195 15.16 27.99 2.94
CA SER A 195 15.46 27.24 1.71
C SER A 195 16.53 26.16 1.88
N THR A 196 17.46 26.33 2.81
CA THR A 196 18.53 25.34 3.02
C THR A 196 18.07 24.26 3.98
N ALA A 197 17.94 23.04 3.49
CA ALA A 197 17.74 21.84 4.31
C ALA A 197 19.03 21.52 5.06
N LEU A 198 18.95 21.41 6.37
CA LEU A 198 20.09 21.10 7.24
C LEU A 198 20.10 19.64 7.67
N ALA A 199 18.95 19.04 7.84
CA ALA A 199 18.77 17.62 8.17
C ALA A 199 17.37 17.16 7.82
N THR A 200 17.21 15.84 7.68
CA THR A 200 15.90 15.19 7.60
C THR A 200 15.77 14.30 8.82
N ILE A 201 14.63 14.32 9.48
CA ILE A 201 14.30 13.46 10.62
C ILE A 201 13.11 12.60 10.25
N GLY A 202 13.29 11.27 10.28
CA GLY A 202 12.22 10.29 10.04
C GLY A 202 11.85 9.56 11.33
N LEU A 203 10.57 9.26 11.50
CA LEU A 203 10.09 8.47 12.63
C LEU A 203 10.34 6.98 12.36
N VAL A 204 11.11 6.32 13.23
CA VAL A 204 11.51 4.91 13.07
C VAL A 204 10.41 3.94 13.54
N ASP A 205 9.63 4.30 14.56
CA ASP A 205 8.56 3.48 15.16
C ASP A 205 7.37 4.37 15.55
N PRO A 206 6.17 4.05 15.04
CA PRO A 206 5.82 3.04 14.03
C PRO A 206 6.12 3.50 12.60
N VAL A 207 6.18 2.53 11.67
CA VAL A 207 6.35 2.78 10.23
C VAL A 207 5.07 2.46 9.45
N TYR A 208 4.92 3.03 8.27
CA TYR A 208 3.92 2.62 7.31
C TYR A 208 4.48 1.61 6.31
N VAL A 209 3.60 0.71 5.88
CA VAL A 209 3.80 -0.09 4.67
C VAL A 209 2.70 0.25 3.70
N GLN A 210 3.07 0.83 2.56
CA GLN A 210 2.13 1.19 1.51
C GLN A 210 2.12 0.13 0.40
N PHE A 211 0.94 -0.19 -0.12
CA PHE A 211 0.75 -1.09 -1.25
C PHE A 211 -0.43 -0.63 -2.10
N ALA A 212 -0.45 -1.07 -3.34
CA ALA A 212 -1.46 -0.70 -4.32
C ALA A 212 -2.46 -1.84 -4.53
N VAL A 213 -3.75 -1.51 -4.53
CA VAL A 213 -4.86 -2.41 -4.80
C VAL A 213 -5.58 -1.97 -6.06
N SER A 214 -5.89 -2.88 -6.97
CA SER A 214 -6.62 -2.53 -8.19
C SER A 214 -8.05 -2.06 -7.90
N GLU A 215 -8.61 -1.21 -8.76
CA GLU A 215 -10.01 -0.76 -8.64
C GLU A 215 -10.98 -1.94 -8.56
N GLN A 216 -10.74 -2.99 -9.36
CA GLN A 216 -11.59 -4.18 -9.35
C GLN A 216 -11.59 -4.91 -8.01
N GLU A 217 -10.43 -5.04 -7.38
CA GLU A 217 -10.30 -5.66 -6.05
C GLU A 217 -10.93 -4.78 -4.98
N TYR A 218 -10.67 -3.48 -5.02
CA TYR A 218 -11.31 -2.53 -4.12
C TYR A 218 -12.84 -2.63 -4.19
N LEU A 219 -13.41 -2.59 -5.40
CA LEU A 219 -14.85 -2.73 -5.60
C LEU A 219 -15.39 -4.09 -5.12
N ARG A 220 -14.62 -5.17 -5.30
CA ARG A 220 -14.96 -6.51 -4.80
C ARG A 220 -15.02 -6.52 -3.27
N ILE A 221 -14.03 -5.95 -2.60
CA ILE A 221 -13.97 -5.85 -1.15
C ILE A 221 -15.10 -4.94 -0.63
N ALA A 222 -15.27 -3.78 -1.23
CA ALA A 222 -16.27 -2.80 -0.81
C ALA A 222 -17.70 -3.30 -1.01
N ARG A 223 -17.99 -4.05 -2.09
CA ARG A 223 -19.30 -4.64 -2.38
C ARG A 223 -19.53 -5.94 -1.61
N GLY A 224 -18.50 -6.71 -1.34
CA GLY A 224 -18.60 -7.95 -0.56
C GLY A 224 -19.08 -7.72 0.87
N GLY A 225 -18.86 -6.53 1.43
CA GLY A 225 -19.42 -6.10 2.71
C GLY A 225 -20.90 -5.68 2.67
N GLN A 226 -21.52 -5.58 1.48
CA GLN A 226 -22.93 -5.19 1.32
C GLN A 226 -23.86 -6.38 1.05
N THR A 227 -23.36 -7.61 0.92
CA THR A 227 -24.24 -8.78 0.94
C THR A 227 -24.75 -8.94 2.35
N SER A 228 -26.07 -8.97 2.49
CA SER A 228 -26.90 -8.93 3.70
C SER A 228 -26.64 -10.03 4.76
N ASP A 229 -25.47 -10.61 4.75
CA ASP A 229 -25.02 -11.53 5.78
C ASP A 229 -24.23 -10.73 6.83
N THR A 230 -24.94 -10.34 7.90
CA THR A 230 -24.50 -9.51 9.01
C THR A 230 -23.39 -10.11 9.88
N SER A 231 -22.67 -11.11 9.38
CA SER A 231 -21.58 -11.78 10.08
C SER A 231 -20.17 -11.39 9.56
N TYR A 232 -20.05 -10.36 8.74
CA TYR A 232 -18.74 -9.85 8.36
C TYR A 232 -18.12 -9.01 9.49
N GLN A 233 -17.64 -9.70 10.52
CA GLN A 233 -16.62 -9.12 11.39
C GLN A 233 -15.27 -9.28 10.68
N PRO A 234 -14.55 -8.20 10.36
CA PRO A 234 -13.25 -8.29 9.73
C PRO A 234 -12.20 -8.74 10.75
N ASN A 235 -12.18 -10.01 11.10
CA ASN A 235 -11.05 -10.64 11.80
C ASN A 235 -9.94 -10.96 10.79
N PHE A 236 -9.58 -9.99 9.93
CA PHE A 236 -8.42 -10.16 9.08
C PHE A 236 -7.16 -9.79 9.85
N LYS A 237 -6.10 -10.52 9.57
CA LYS A 237 -4.75 -10.25 10.07
C LYS A 237 -3.92 -9.73 8.93
N ILE A 238 -3.24 -8.64 9.16
CA ILE A 238 -2.27 -8.09 8.20
C ILE A 238 -0.89 -8.52 8.67
N MET A 239 -0.24 -9.33 7.86
CA MET A 239 1.09 -9.83 8.12
C MET A 239 2.07 -9.29 7.08
N LEU A 240 3.34 -9.26 7.44
CA LEU A 240 4.41 -8.82 6.58
C LEU A 240 5.44 -9.93 6.42
N THR A 241 5.79 -10.22 5.18
CA THR A 241 6.88 -11.14 4.82
C THR A 241 7.99 -10.30 4.18
N LEU A 242 9.18 -10.36 4.77
CA LEU A 242 10.34 -9.59 4.33
C LEU A 242 10.97 -10.19 3.06
N ALA A 243 11.91 -9.47 2.47
CA ALA A 243 12.56 -9.87 1.21
C ALA A 243 13.35 -11.19 1.31
N ASP A 244 13.82 -11.54 2.51
CA ASP A 244 14.50 -12.81 2.80
C ASP A 244 13.54 -13.99 3.01
N GLY A 245 12.21 -13.75 2.95
CA GLY A 245 11.17 -14.75 3.19
C GLY A 245 10.80 -14.92 4.67
N SER A 246 11.44 -14.22 5.59
CA SER A 246 11.07 -14.25 7.01
C SER A 246 9.76 -13.51 7.27
N ARG A 247 8.97 -14.01 8.24
CA ARG A 247 7.76 -13.31 8.68
C ARG A 247 8.11 -12.26 9.73
N TYR A 248 7.60 -11.07 9.55
CA TYR A 248 7.72 -10.00 10.55
C TYR A 248 6.87 -10.34 11.78
N PRO A 249 7.40 -10.18 13.01
CA PRO A 249 6.74 -10.70 14.21
C PRO A 249 5.50 -9.90 14.64
N TYR A 250 5.37 -8.64 14.20
CA TYR A 250 4.25 -7.79 14.58
C TYR A 250 3.20 -7.76 13.48
N LEU A 251 1.92 -7.81 13.88
CA LEU A 251 0.80 -7.64 12.99
C LEU A 251 0.64 -6.17 12.62
N GLY A 252 0.23 -5.93 11.39
CA GLY A 252 -0.14 -4.61 10.91
C GLY A 252 -1.59 -4.28 11.21
N GLU A 253 -1.86 -3.00 11.31
CA GLU A 253 -3.20 -2.45 11.41
C GLU A 253 -3.47 -1.58 10.18
N PHE A 254 -4.74 -1.53 9.76
CA PHE A 254 -5.13 -0.62 8.70
C PHE A 254 -5.02 0.82 9.19
N ALA A 255 -4.31 1.66 8.46
CA ALA A 255 -4.15 3.06 8.82
C ALA A 255 -5.04 3.96 7.96
N GLU A 256 -4.78 3.98 6.67
CA GLU A 256 -5.45 4.89 5.74
C GLU A 256 -5.39 4.37 4.30
N TYR A 257 -6.21 4.94 3.45
CA TYR A 257 -6.13 4.75 1.99
C TYR A 257 -6.23 6.10 1.29
N ASP A 258 -5.65 6.19 0.11
CA ASP A 258 -5.72 7.40 -0.70
C ASP A 258 -7.17 7.67 -1.11
N ARG A 259 -7.54 8.94 -1.15
CA ARG A 259 -8.87 9.39 -1.58
C ARG A 259 -9.09 9.21 -3.08
N THR A 260 -8.02 9.17 -3.85
CA THR A 260 -8.04 9.13 -5.31
C THR A 260 -7.30 7.89 -5.84
N LEU A 261 -7.82 7.34 -6.93
CA LEU A 261 -7.10 6.32 -7.69
C LEU A 261 -5.92 6.99 -8.42
N GLY A 262 -4.79 6.29 -8.46
CA GLY A 262 -3.66 6.72 -9.28
C GLY A 262 -4.04 6.81 -10.76
N ASN A 263 -3.92 7.98 -11.35
CA ASN A 263 -4.38 8.25 -12.71
C ASN A 263 -3.70 7.37 -13.79
N GLU A 264 -2.47 6.95 -13.56
CA GLU A 264 -1.70 6.14 -14.50
C GLU A 264 -1.90 4.64 -14.32
N THR A 265 -2.18 4.19 -13.10
CA THR A 265 -2.21 2.77 -12.76
C THR A 265 -3.62 2.24 -12.48
N GLY A 266 -4.60 3.10 -12.22
CA GLY A 266 -5.95 2.70 -11.81
C GLY A 266 -5.96 1.93 -10.48
N THR A 267 -4.99 2.19 -9.60
CA THR A 267 -4.86 1.53 -8.31
C THR A 267 -5.11 2.49 -7.15
N LEU A 268 -5.62 1.96 -6.06
CA LEU A 268 -5.79 2.65 -4.79
C LEU A 268 -4.60 2.32 -3.89
N THR A 269 -3.92 3.34 -3.38
CA THR A 269 -2.85 3.16 -2.41
C THR A 269 -3.45 2.98 -1.03
N ILE A 270 -3.06 1.91 -0.35
CA ILE A 270 -3.44 1.60 1.03
C ILE A 270 -2.17 1.65 1.87
N ARG A 271 -2.28 2.23 3.06
CA ARG A 271 -1.23 2.23 4.07
C ARG A 271 -1.66 1.45 5.29
N THR A 272 -0.76 0.61 5.74
CA THR A 272 -0.88 -0.14 6.99
C THR A 272 0.23 0.27 7.93
N ILE A 273 -0.09 0.35 9.23
CA ILE A 273 0.87 0.73 10.25
C ILE A 273 1.43 -0.52 10.94
N PHE A 274 2.73 -0.54 11.14
CA PHE A 274 3.45 -1.60 11.84
C PHE A 274 4.29 -1.03 12.97
N LYS A 275 4.28 -1.68 14.13
CA LYS A 275 5.24 -1.40 15.20
C LYS A 275 6.63 -1.81 14.73
N ASN A 276 7.64 -1.01 15.04
CA ASN A 276 9.02 -1.24 14.62
C ASN A 276 10.04 -0.96 15.75
N PRO A 277 9.86 -1.57 16.94
CA PRO A 277 10.68 -1.24 18.10
C PRO A 277 12.16 -1.53 17.90
N ASP A 278 12.49 -2.54 17.11
CA ASP A 278 13.87 -2.94 16.83
C ASP A 278 14.47 -2.21 15.63
N GLY A 279 13.73 -1.31 14.96
CA GLY A 279 14.17 -0.59 13.79
C GLY A 279 14.52 -1.46 12.58
N LEU A 280 13.98 -2.69 12.51
CA LEU A 280 14.24 -3.66 11.44
C LEU A 280 13.65 -3.21 10.09
N LEU A 281 12.47 -2.60 10.13
CA LEU A 281 11.84 -2.03 8.94
C LEU A 281 12.45 -0.65 8.68
N VAL A 282 13.16 -0.55 7.57
CA VAL A 282 13.78 0.70 7.12
C VAL A 282 12.98 1.25 5.94
N PRO A 283 12.63 2.54 5.93
CA PRO A 283 11.97 3.18 4.80
C PRO A 283 12.71 2.92 3.48
N GLY A 284 11.97 2.65 2.42
CA GLY A 284 12.50 2.22 1.13
C GLY A 284 12.59 0.70 0.95
N MET A 285 12.51 -0.12 2.01
CA MET A 285 12.48 -1.58 1.89
C MET A 285 11.19 -2.06 1.24
N TYR A 286 11.30 -3.14 0.46
CA TYR A 286 10.14 -3.86 -0.07
C TYR A 286 9.80 -5.02 0.84
N ALA A 287 8.50 -5.23 1.02
CA ALA A 287 7.97 -6.35 1.79
C ALA A 287 6.64 -6.82 1.18
N ARG A 288 6.29 -8.06 1.41
CA ARG A 288 5.01 -8.62 0.97
C ARG A 288 3.99 -8.49 2.10
N VAL A 289 2.91 -7.76 1.81
CA VAL A 289 1.77 -7.63 2.73
C VAL A 289 0.79 -8.77 2.46
N GLU A 290 0.51 -9.58 3.46
CA GLU A 290 -0.42 -10.69 3.40
C GLU A 290 -1.62 -10.41 4.30
N ILE A 291 -2.83 -10.44 3.72
CA ILE A 291 -4.09 -10.22 4.44
C ILE A 291 -4.80 -11.55 4.53
N GLU A 292 -4.79 -12.14 5.72
CA GLU A 292 -5.45 -13.41 6.03
C GLU A 292 -6.77 -13.20 6.77
N GLY A 293 -7.63 -14.22 6.73
CA GLY A 293 -8.91 -14.24 7.45
C GLY A 293 -10.11 -13.82 6.61
N LEU A 294 -9.89 -13.40 5.38
CA LEU A 294 -10.98 -13.20 4.41
C LEU A 294 -11.58 -14.55 4.03
N LYS A 295 -12.88 -14.57 3.68
CA LYS A 295 -13.58 -15.78 3.24
C LYS A 295 -14.43 -15.45 2.01
N ILE A 296 -14.44 -16.36 1.06
CA ILE A 296 -15.38 -16.32 -0.06
C ILE A 296 -16.53 -17.25 0.29
N SER A 297 -17.71 -16.69 0.53
CA SER A 297 -18.91 -17.47 0.83
C SER A 297 -19.37 -18.27 -0.40
N ASN A 298 -19.80 -19.52 -0.19
CA ASN A 298 -20.30 -20.39 -1.25
C ASN A 298 -19.36 -20.57 -2.43
N ALA A 299 -18.03 -20.57 -2.18
CA ALA A 299 -17.06 -20.81 -3.23
C ALA A 299 -17.20 -22.23 -3.79
N MET A 300 -17.28 -22.34 -5.11
CA MET A 300 -17.19 -23.63 -5.81
C MET A 300 -15.73 -23.99 -5.99
N LEU A 301 -15.36 -25.19 -5.55
CA LEU A 301 -13.98 -25.68 -5.55
C LEU A 301 -13.85 -26.91 -6.43
N VAL A 302 -12.78 -26.90 -7.25
CA VAL A 302 -12.44 -28.00 -8.16
C VAL A 302 -11.03 -28.46 -7.85
N PRO A 303 -10.79 -29.79 -7.67
CA PRO A 303 -9.44 -30.30 -7.48
C PRO A 303 -8.56 -30.01 -8.68
N GLU A 304 -7.32 -29.63 -8.45
CA GLU A 304 -6.31 -29.38 -9.50
C GLU A 304 -6.18 -30.55 -10.48
N ARG A 305 -6.28 -31.78 -9.97
CA ARG A 305 -6.16 -33.02 -10.78
C ARG A 305 -7.26 -33.15 -11.85
N ALA A 306 -8.42 -32.50 -11.67
CA ALA A 306 -9.52 -32.53 -12.64
C ALA A 306 -9.36 -31.52 -13.79
N LEU A 307 -8.39 -30.60 -13.68
CA LEU A 307 -8.19 -29.54 -14.65
C LEU A 307 -7.47 -30.05 -15.89
N GLN A 308 -7.99 -29.70 -17.06
CA GLN A 308 -7.33 -29.90 -18.34
C GLN A 308 -7.09 -28.54 -19.01
N GLN A 309 -5.95 -28.37 -19.61
CA GLN A 309 -5.64 -27.18 -20.41
C GLN A 309 -5.57 -27.58 -21.88
N LEU A 310 -6.40 -26.96 -22.70
CA LEU A 310 -6.42 -27.18 -24.14
C LEU A 310 -6.48 -25.83 -24.84
N LEU A 311 -5.51 -25.55 -25.73
CA LEU A 311 -5.45 -24.32 -26.53
C LEU A 311 -5.55 -23.02 -25.72
N GLY A 312 -4.99 -23.03 -24.49
CA GLY A 312 -5.02 -21.86 -23.59
C GLY A 312 -6.33 -21.70 -22.78
N GLU A 313 -7.29 -22.62 -22.96
CA GLU A 313 -8.52 -22.66 -22.17
C GLU A 313 -8.42 -23.72 -21.08
N THR A 314 -9.04 -23.43 -19.93
CA THR A 314 -9.16 -24.41 -18.85
C THR A 314 -10.51 -25.09 -18.91
N LEU A 315 -10.46 -26.42 -18.95
CA LEU A 315 -11.62 -27.28 -19.12
C LEU A 315 -11.69 -28.27 -17.96
N VAL A 316 -12.89 -28.74 -17.68
CA VAL A 316 -13.18 -29.89 -16.83
C VAL A 316 -14.12 -30.82 -17.53
N ILE A 317 -14.01 -32.14 -17.29
CA ILE A 317 -14.97 -33.12 -17.78
C ILE A 317 -15.93 -33.46 -16.65
N VAL A 318 -17.20 -33.35 -16.90
CA VAL A 318 -18.27 -33.65 -15.96
C VAL A 318 -19.04 -34.88 -16.42
N ALA A 319 -19.48 -35.73 -15.49
CA ALA A 319 -20.40 -36.79 -15.74
C ALA A 319 -21.84 -36.24 -15.70
N GLN A 320 -22.58 -36.41 -16.76
CA GLN A 320 -23.99 -36.04 -16.86
C GLN A 320 -24.90 -37.07 -16.19
N LYS A 321 -26.16 -36.77 -16.01
CA LYS A 321 -27.16 -37.67 -15.38
C LYS A 321 -27.47 -38.93 -16.18
N ASP A 322 -27.22 -38.90 -17.46
CA ASP A 322 -27.34 -40.02 -18.39
C ASP A 322 -26.06 -40.88 -18.49
N ASN A 323 -25.12 -40.66 -17.58
CA ASN A 323 -23.79 -41.30 -17.55
C ASN A 323 -22.97 -41.06 -18.83
N THR A 324 -23.09 -39.91 -19.44
CA THR A 324 -22.23 -39.49 -20.54
C THR A 324 -21.25 -38.39 -20.07
N SER A 325 -20.12 -38.26 -20.76
CA SER A 325 -19.14 -37.22 -20.51
C SER A 325 -19.53 -35.91 -21.19
N ALA A 326 -19.37 -34.78 -20.49
CA ALA A 326 -19.46 -33.45 -21.09
C ALA A 326 -18.26 -32.59 -20.73
N VAL A 327 -17.76 -31.84 -21.70
CA VAL A 327 -16.65 -30.89 -21.49
C VAL A 327 -17.22 -29.53 -21.14
N LYS A 328 -16.78 -28.96 -20.01
CA LYS A 328 -17.14 -27.61 -19.58
C LYS A 328 -15.92 -26.70 -19.51
N LYS A 329 -16.02 -25.56 -20.17
CA LYS A 329 -15.07 -24.48 -20.02
C LYS A 329 -15.31 -23.76 -18.70
N ILE A 330 -14.24 -23.55 -17.92
CA ILE A 330 -14.31 -22.90 -16.63
C ILE A 330 -13.32 -21.74 -16.53
N THR A 331 -13.65 -20.76 -15.69
CA THR A 331 -12.75 -19.68 -15.32
C THR A 331 -12.27 -19.93 -13.90
N LEU A 332 -10.95 -20.07 -13.73
CA LEU A 332 -10.35 -20.28 -12.44
C LEU A 332 -10.14 -18.96 -11.68
N GLY A 333 -10.20 -19.06 -10.36
CA GLY A 333 -9.75 -18.08 -9.40
C GLY A 333 -8.46 -18.55 -8.73
N GLU A 334 -8.35 -18.26 -7.45
CA GLU A 334 -7.18 -18.56 -6.64
C GLU A 334 -7.09 -20.06 -6.27
N LYS A 335 -5.86 -20.53 -6.07
CA LYS A 335 -5.58 -21.88 -5.61
C LYS A 335 -5.61 -21.92 -4.08
N ILE A 336 -6.31 -22.91 -3.51
CA ILE A 336 -6.38 -23.14 -2.07
C ILE A 336 -6.04 -24.61 -1.80
N GLY A 337 -4.86 -24.88 -1.28
CA GLY A 337 -4.39 -26.24 -1.10
C GLY A 337 -4.40 -27.03 -2.41
N SER A 338 -5.15 -28.14 -2.45
CA SER A 338 -5.30 -29.00 -3.63
C SER A 338 -6.41 -28.56 -4.58
N TYR A 339 -7.08 -27.41 -4.34
CA TYR A 339 -8.24 -26.94 -5.08
C TYR A 339 -8.00 -25.61 -5.74
N TYR A 340 -8.77 -25.34 -6.80
CA TYR A 340 -8.95 -24.02 -7.36
C TYR A 340 -10.38 -23.52 -7.14
N ILE A 341 -10.54 -22.25 -6.84
CA ILE A 341 -11.85 -21.59 -6.83
C ILE A 341 -12.30 -21.45 -8.28
N VAL A 342 -13.57 -21.76 -8.55
CA VAL A 342 -14.18 -21.58 -9.86
C VAL A 342 -15.04 -20.32 -9.86
N LYS A 343 -14.67 -19.35 -10.71
CA LYS A 343 -15.42 -18.10 -10.89
C LYS A 343 -16.66 -18.28 -11.73
N SER A 344 -16.60 -19.15 -12.76
CA SER A 344 -17.72 -19.42 -13.67
C SER A 344 -17.53 -20.73 -14.44
N GLY A 345 -18.63 -21.27 -14.98
CA GLY A 345 -18.63 -22.43 -15.87
C GLY A 345 -19.11 -23.73 -15.24
N LEU A 346 -19.36 -23.79 -13.92
CA LEU A 346 -19.88 -24.96 -13.21
C LEU A 346 -21.15 -24.65 -12.43
N LYS A 347 -21.88 -25.71 -12.09
CA LYS A 347 -23.03 -25.70 -11.18
C LYS A 347 -22.71 -26.49 -9.92
N PRO A 348 -23.34 -26.18 -8.76
CA PRO A 348 -23.05 -26.85 -7.48
C PRO A 348 -23.29 -28.37 -7.49
N ASP A 349 -24.14 -28.87 -8.40
CA ASP A 349 -24.50 -30.30 -8.51
C ASP A 349 -23.69 -31.06 -9.56
N ASP A 350 -22.76 -30.42 -10.24
CA ASP A 350 -21.96 -31.08 -11.25
C ASP A 350 -21.00 -32.13 -10.62
N MET A 351 -20.92 -33.28 -11.30
CA MET A 351 -20.01 -34.39 -10.95
C MET A 351 -18.74 -34.28 -11.81
N ILE A 352 -17.63 -33.92 -11.22
CA ILE A 352 -16.35 -33.66 -11.90
C ILE A 352 -15.53 -34.94 -11.91
N ILE A 353 -15.03 -35.33 -13.09
CA ILE A 353 -14.17 -36.49 -13.24
C ILE A 353 -12.76 -36.11 -12.81
N VAL A 354 -12.18 -36.88 -11.88
CA VAL A 354 -10.85 -36.67 -11.29
C VAL A 354 -9.84 -37.74 -11.67
N GLU A 355 -10.29 -38.92 -12.11
CA GLU A 355 -9.45 -40.00 -12.65
C GLU A 355 -10.14 -40.68 -13.84
N GLY A 356 -9.34 -41.18 -14.80
CA GLY A 356 -9.80 -41.75 -16.05
C GLY A 356 -9.92 -40.74 -17.19
N LEU A 357 -9.25 -39.59 -17.07
CA LEU A 357 -9.37 -38.46 -18.01
C LEU A 357 -8.65 -38.65 -19.36
N THR A 358 -7.71 -39.59 -19.47
CA THR A 358 -6.70 -39.65 -20.55
C THR A 358 -7.25 -39.93 -21.95
N MET A 359 -8.45 -40.51 -22.07
CA MET A 359 -9.03 -40.84 -23.36
C MET A 359 -10.49 -40.37 -23.49
N LEU A 360 -10.96 -39.57 -22.54
CA LEU A 360 -12.35 -39.10 -22.56
C LEU A 360 -12.58 -38.03 -23.62
N ARG A 361 -13.62 -38.24 -24.41
CA ARG A 361 -14.16 -37.25 -25.35
C ARG A 361 -15.59 -36.92 -24.93
N GLU A 362 -16.12 -35.84 -25.43
CA GLU A 362 -17.49 -35.46 -25.20
C GLU A 362 -18.47 -36.51 -25.71
N GLY A 363 -19.48 -36.85 -24.92
CA GLY A 363 -20.54 -37.80 -25.28
C GLY A 363 -20.22 -39.29 -25.03
N MET A 364 -19.01 -39.64 -24.49
CA MET A 364 -18.69 -41.04 -24.24
C MET A 364 -19.47 -41.62 -23.05
N PRO A 365 -19.91 -42.89 -23.12
CA PRO A 365 -20.55 -43.55 -22.00
C PRO A 365 -19.57 -43.81 -20.84
N LEU A 366 -20.02 -43.58 -19.61
CA LEU A 366 -19.21 -43.64 -18.39
C LEU A 366 -19.74 -44.68 -17.40
N GLU A 367 -18.83 -45.42 -16.77
CA GLU A 367 -19.08 -46.13 -15.52
C GLU A 367 -18.51 -45.28 -14.35
N VAL A 368 -19.38 -44.49 -13.70
CA VAL A 368 -19.01 -43.50 -12.72
C VAL A 368 -18.89 -44.11 -11.33
N THR A 369 -17.71 -44.06 -10.72
CA THR A 369 -17.49 -44.33 -9.30
C THR A 369 -17.39 -43.02 -8.55
N GLN A 370 -18.33 -42.74 -7.69
CA GLN A 370 -18.29 -41.54 -6.85
C GLN A 370 -17.26 -41.74 -5.74
N VAL A 371 -16.36 -40.76 -5.58
CA VAL A 371 -15.32 -40.73 -4.54
C VAL A 371 -15.43 -39.47 -3.70
N THR A 372 -14.86 -39.50 -2.49
CA THR A 372 -14.82 -38.33 -1.62
C THR A 372 -13.47 -37.63 -1.70
N ALA A 373 -13.40 -36.37 -1.27
CA ALA A 373 -12.18 -35.59 -1.19
C ALA A 373 -11.09 -36.30 -0.33
N LYS A 374 -11.53 -36.97 0.74
CA LYS A 374 -10.65 -37.71 1.65
C LYS A 374 -10.03 -38.93 1.01
N ASP A 375 -10.79 -39.67 0.20
CA ASP A 375 -10.31 -40.87 -0.52
C ASP A 375 -9.23 -40.52 -1.54
N MET A 376 -9.26 -39.28 -2.04
CA MET A 376 -8.34 -38.76 -3.05
C MET A 376 -7.17 -37.95 -2.42
N GLY A 377 -7.13 -37.78 -1.11
CA GLY A 377 -6.09 -37.01 -0.42
C GLY A 377 -6.17 -35.49 -0.69
N PHE A 378 -7.33 -34.97 -1.07
CA PHE A 378 -7.48 -33.54 -1.31
C PHE A 378 -7.66 -32.79 0.02
N SER A 379 -6.90 -31.70 0.23
CA SER A 379 -7.00 -30.86 1.43
C SER A 379 -7.11 -29.39 1.09
N PHE A 380 -7.75 -28.62 2.01
CA PHE A 380 -7.83 -27.15 1.92
C PHE A 380 -6.63 -26.47 2.57
N THR A 381 -5.84 -27.19 3.36
CA THR A 381 -4.68 -26.62 4.01
C THR A 381 -3.62 -26.41 2.94
N PRO A 382 -3.09 -25.19 2.78
CA PRO A 382 -1.87 -25.01 2.01
C PRO A 382 -0.86 -26.01 2.56
N SER A 383 -0.15 -26.74 1.69
CA SER A 383 0.97 -27.55 2.17
C SER A 383 1.96 -26.57 2.81
N GLU A 384 1.97 -26.48 4.13
CA GLU A 384 3.09 -25.92 4.85
C GLU A 384 4.33 -26.67 4.35
N LYS A 385 5.16 -26.01 3.57
CA LYS A 385 6.54 -26.40 3.45
C LYS A 385 7.13 -26.19 4.84
N ILE A 386 7.10 -27.23 5.63
CA ILE A 386 7.81 -27.31 6.89
C ILE A 386 9.30 -27.18 6.53
N PHE A 387 9.81 -25.95 6.60
CA PHE A 387 11.21 -25.74 6.85
C PHE A 387 11.39 -26.00 8.35
N ASP A 388 11.59 -27.26 8.72
CA ASP A 388 12.16 -27.62 10.00
C ASP A 388 13.56 -26.98 10.03
N VAL A 389 13.64 -25.82 10.65
CA VAL A 389 14.90 -25.33 11.19
C VAL A 389 15.18 -26.21 12.41
N GLU A 390 15.94 -27.27 12.20
CA GLU A 390 16.58 -28.02 13.28
C GLU A 390 17.25 -27.01 14.21
N LYS A 391 16.72 -26.96 15.42
CA LYS A 391 17.41 -26.45 16.60
C LYS A 391 18.65 -27.30 16.82
N ASN A 392 19.76 -26.93 16.22
CA ASN A 392 21.08 -27.32 16.73
C ASN A 392 21.50 -26.28 17.76
N ALA A 393 21.11 -26.55 19.03
CA ALA A 393 21.78 -26.03 20.19
C ALA A 393 23.00 -26.91 20.43
N GLY A 394 24.16 -26.33 20.39
CA GLY A 394 25.44 -26.85 20.80
C GLY A 394 26.29 -25.71 21.30
#